data_c9dd938e85982be951a7705423d99a3d
#
_entry.id   c9dd938e85982be951a7705423d99a3d
#
_cell.length_a   1.000
_cell.length_b   1.000
_cell.length_c   1.000
_cell.angle_alpha   90.00
_cell.angle_beta   90.00
_cell.angle_gamma   90.00
#
_symmetry.space_group_name_H-M   'P 1'
#
loop_
_entity.id
_entity.type
_entity.pdbx_description
1 polymer ?
#
loop_
_entity_poly.entity_id
_entity_poly.type
_entity_poly.pdbx_seq_one_letter_code
_entity_poly.pdbx_strand_id
1 'polypeptide(L)'
;MAKDTILNMLEALDSIDSSIKVQNGESDFSRFYSMNVPFQVTLEYCNGPDPEDYVNVVTLSFDKSVLYQESVALKNYSYHKDAPHFHDFFEFVIVLEGSIVQKIEGKEYLYTAGSCCLINRSLRHLEHYNSKSKVLYIGLSPDFIAGLFDSAQNSFFTNEKEICSSAVYNFIMDDLKNSGKRAYLDFIPTYRNYQNASRLHSLAEAMIQTLLYPEFGAFYKICGLLCSFLSNLSSPQYYHCTNIRLDTNSDFLLFSRITRLFEESNGRMTRTEMEQFLNYSGDYLNRIVNKYTGLCLFDYGMTFCLKKVAQCLTETDESVSAIAARLKFTNRTHFYALFKEKYGVTPKEYRKMH
;
A
#
# COMPACT_ATOMS: atom_id res chain seq x y z
N MET A 1 -0.57 -19.95 19.79
CA MET A 1 -0.67 -19.37 21.14
C MET A 1 -0.38 -17.86 21.21
N ALA A 2 0.35 -17.21 20.27
CA ALA A 2 0.56 -15.77 20.30
C ALA A 2 -0.60 -14.94 19.68
N LYS A 3 -1.42 -15.54 18.81
CA LYS A 3 -2.53 -14.84 18.11
C LYS A 3 -3.68 -14.41 19.03
N ASP A 4 -3.91 -15.15 20.12
CA ASP A 4 -5.04 -14.87 21.03
C ASP A 4 -4.70 -13.84 22.11
N THR A 5 -3.43 -13.57 22.35
CA THR A 5 -3.00 -12.76 23.50
C THR A 5 -3.32 -11.26 23.31
N ILE A 6 -3.13 -10.71 22.11
CA ILE A 6 -3.39 -9.27 21.88
C ILE A 6 -4.89 -8.98 21.82
N LEU A 7 -5.68 -9.82 21.16
CA LEU A 7 -7.14 -9.67 21.15
C LEU A 7 -7.75 -9.84 22.54
N ASN A 8 -7.30 -10.85 23.30
CA ASN A 8 -7.78 -11.06 24.66
C ASN A 8 -7.33 -9.95 25.64
N MET A 9 -6.17 -9.33 25.40
CA MET A 9 -5.73 -8.16 26.16
C MET A 9 -6.53 -6.91 25.79
N LEU A 10 -6.90 -6.76 24.54
CA LEU A 10 -7.71 -5.64 24.05
C LEU A 10 -9.18 -5.75 24.50
N GLU A 11 -9.72 -6.96 24.69
CA GLU A 11 -11.04 -7.19 25.28
C GLU A 11 -11.13 -6.79 26.74
N ALA A 12 -10.00 -6.74 27.45
CA ALA A 12 -9.95 -6.38 28.87
C ALA A 12 -9.75 -4.88 29.14
N LEU A 13 -9.60 -4.05 28.09
CA LEU A 13 -9.37 -2.62 28.24
C LEU A 13 -10.69 -1.85 28.27
N ASP A 14 -10.84 -0.96 29.22
CA ASP A 14 -11.97 -0.02 29.26
C ASP A 14 -11.85 1.03 28.16
N SER A 15 -12.98 1.41 27.56
CA SER A 15 -13.01 2.48 26.56
C SER A 15 -12.70 3.83 27.21
N ILE A 16 -11.95 4.66 26.48
CA ILE A 16 -11.53 6.00 26.92
C ILE A 16 -11.99 7.02 25.86
N ASP A 17 -12.08 8.28 26.24
CA ASP A 17 -12.40 9.37 25.32
C ASP A 17 -11.50 9.35 24.07
N SER A 18 -12.15 9.39 22.91
CA SER A 18 -11.44 9.42 21.62
C SER A 18 -10.64 10.70 21.45
N SER A 19 -9.41 10.57 20.95
CA SER A 19 -8.59 11.68 20.49
C SER A 19 -9.00 12.18 19.10
N ILE A 20 -9.84 11.43 18.39
CA ILE A 20 -10.33 11.77 17.06
C ILE A 20 -11.62 12.60 17.21
N LYS A 21 -11.60 13.80 16.65
CA LYS A 21 -12.79 14.66 16.55
C LYS A 21 -13.44 14.47 15.19
N VAL A 22 -14.69 14.04 15.20
CA VAL A 22 -15.49 13.89 13.98
C VAL A 22 -16.30 15.16 13.75
N GLN A 23 -16.13 15.80 12.59
CA GLN A 23 -16.94 16.93 12.15
C GLN A 23 -17.73 16.52 10.92
N ASN A 24 -19.04 16.73 10.95
CA ASN A 24 -19.87 16.52 9.76
C ASN A 24 -19.72 17.74 8.85
N GLY A 25 -19.32 17.52 7.61
CA GLY A 25 -19.33 18.57 6.58
C GLY A 25 -20.77 18.97 6.25
N GLU A 26 -21.01 20.27 6.10
CA GLU A 26 -22.36 20.82 5.95
C GLU A 26 -23.08 20.44 4.64
N SER A 27 -22.40 19.91 3.62
CA SER A 27 -23.02 19.71 2.30
C SER A 27 -22.88 18.34 1.62
N ASP A 28 -22.08 17.41 2.17
CA ASP A 28 -21.61 16.25 1.37
C ASP A 28 -21.77 14.87 2.03
N PHE A 29 -22.38 14.73 3.20
CA PHE A 29 -22.38 13.48 3.98
C PHE A 29 -20.99 12.91 4.27
N SER A 30 -19.92 13.65 3.99
CA SER A 30 -18.55 13.26 4.28
C SER A 30 -18.13 13.72 5.67
N ARG A 31 -17.42 12.83 6.38
CA ARG A 31 -16.92 13.11 7.72
C ARG A 31 -15.50 13.64 7.65
N PHE A 32 -15.20 14.63 8.47
CA PHE A 32 -13.85 15.12 8.69
C PHE A 32 -13.33 14.65 10.04
N TYR A 33 -12.17 13.99 10.04
CA TYR A 33 -11.48 13.55 11.24
C TYR A 33 -10.27 14.45 11.51
N SER A 34 -10.17 14.97 12.72
CA SER A 34 -9.04 15.76 13.18
C SER A 34 -8.34 15.04 14.31
N MET A 35 -7.02 14.89 14.20
CA MET A 35 -6.20 14.18 15.16
C MET A 35 -5.49 15.20 16.07
N ASN A 36 -5.62 15.03 17.40
CA ASN A 36 -5.01 15.90 18.42
C ASN A 36 -3.83 15.24 19.16
N VAL A 37 -3.35 14.11 18.65
CA VAL A 37 -2.14 13.41 19.12
C VAL A 37 -1.09 13.37 18.01
N PRO A 38 0.22 13.28 18.32
CA PRO A 38 1.27 13.23 17.32
C PRO A 38 1.14 12.04 16.38
N PHE A 39 0.71 10.90 16.95
CA PHE A 39 0.61 9.65 16.24
C PHE A 39 -0.35 8.70 16.96
N GLN A 40 -1.02 7.87 16.20
CA GLN A 40 -1.91 6.84 16.72
C GLN A 40 -1.86 5.57 15.88
N VAL A 41 -2.22 4.48 16.50
CA VAL A 41 -2.40 3.17 15.84
C VAL A 41 -3.80 2.67 16.14
N THR A 42 -4.57 2.36 15.11
CA THR A 42 -5.88 1.73 15.24
C THR A 42 -5.80 0.32 14.69
N LEU A 43 -6.21 -0.66 15.47
CA LEU A 43 -6.38 -2.04 15.03
C LEU A 43 -7.88 -2.33 14.89
N GLU A 44 -8.28 -2.78 13.72
CA GLU A 44 -9.64 -3.24 13.43
C GLU A 44 -9.61 -4.73 13.09
N TYR A 45 -10.48 -5.48 13.75
CA TYR A 45 -10.69 -6.89 13.48
C TYR A 45 -12.15 -7.14 13.15
N CYS A 46 -12.41 -7.64 11.94
CA CYS A 46 -13.70 -8.09 11.49
C CYS A 46 -13.74 -9.62 11.46
N ASN A 47 -14.69 -10.25 12.12
CA ASN A 47 -14.76 -11.71 12.18
C ASN A 47 -15.41 -12.35 10.96
N GLY A 48 -16.08 -11.56 10.09
CA GLY A 48 -16.68 -12.03 8.86
C GLY A 48 -17.42 -10.93 8.10
N PRO A 49 -17.95 -11.23 6.90
CA PRO A 49 -18.63 -10.25 6.04
C PRO A 49 -20.12 -10.11 6.32
N ASP A 50 -20.69 -10.95 7.17
CA ASP A 50 -22.13 -10.97 7.41
C ASP A 50 -22.58 -9.77 8.27
N PRO A 51 -23.79 -9.22 8.07
CA PRO A 51 -24.27 -8.07 8.82
C PRO A 51 -24.28 -8.25 10.35
N GLU A 52 -24.40 -9.48 10.83
CA GLU A 52 -24.39 -9.83 12.26
C GLU A 52 -22.96 -10.15 12.77
N ASP A 53 -21.98 -10.25 11.88
CA ASP A 53 -20.59 -10.31 12.28
C ASP A 53 -20.18 -9.02 13.00
N TYR A 54 -19.12 -9.07 13.77
CA TYR A 54 -18.69 -7.92 14.56
C TYR A 54 -17.33 -7.38 14.12
N VAL A 55 -17.16 -6.10 14.36
CA VAL A 55 -15.88 -5.39 14.23
C VAL A 55 -15.44 -4.94 15.61
N ASN A 56 -14.22 -5.32 15.99
CA ASN A 56 -13.55 -4.81 17.17
C ASN A 56 -12.54 -3.75 16.74
N VAL A 57 -12.64 -2.57 17.33
CA VAL A 57 -11.78 -1.42 17.05
C VAL A 57 -11.05 -1.03 18.31
N VAL A 58 -9.73 -0.85 18.22
CA VAL A 58 -8.93 -0.31 19.32
C VAL A 58 -7.93 0.69 18.77
N THR A 59 -7.96 1.90 19.32
CA THR A 59 -7.00 2.97 18.98
C THR A 59 -6.09 3.26 20.17
N LEU A 60 -4.80 3.29 19.91
CA LEU A 60 -3.72 3.47 20.88
C LEU A 60 -2.87 4.70 20.55
N SER A 61 -2.37 5.41 21.55
CA SER A 61 -1.39 6.49 21.39
C SER A 61 -0.54 6.64 22.68
N PHE A 62 0.47 7.51 22.65
CA PHE A 62 1.35 7.76 23.79
C PHE A 62 0.70 8.47 24.97
N ASP A 63 -0.20 9.40 24.70
CA ASP A 63 -0.84 10.20 25.74
C ASP A 63 -1.75 9.36 26.63
N LYS A 64 -2.34 8.33 26.04
CA LYS A 64 -3.15 7.31 26.70
C LYS A 64 -2.91 5.99 25.99
N SER A 65 -2.71 4.92 26.75
CA SER A 65 -2.49 3.60 26.16
C SER A 65 -3.64 3.16 25.26
N VAL A 66 -4.89 3.50 25.63
CA VAL A 66 -6.09 3.28 24.83
C VAL A 66 -6.81 4.60 24.68
N LEU A 67 -7.03 5.04 23.45
CA LEU A 67 -7.79 6.24 23.11
C LEU A 67 -9.26 5.91 22.84
N TYR A 68 -9.51 4.76 22.22
CA TYR A 68 -10.83 4.34 21.81
C TYR A 68 -10.89 2.81 21.76
N GLN A 69 -12.02 2.26 22.17
CA GLN A 69 -12.34 0.84 22.03
C GLN A 69 -13.82 0.69 21.71
N GLU A 70 -14.15 -0.13 20.73
CA GLU A 70 -15.52 -0.45 20.37
C GLU A 70 -15.61 -1.91 19.89
N SER A 71 -16.73 -2.56 20.19
CA SER A 71 -17.15 -3.83 19.60
C SER A 71 -18.58 -3.71 19.14
N VAL A 72 -18.80 -3.78 17.83
CA VAL A 72 -20.10 -3.48 17.22
C VAL A 72 -20.41 -4.42 16.08
N ALA A 73 -21.69 -4.79 15.90
CA ALA A 73 -22.09 -5.57 14.72
C ALA A 73 -21.80 -4.82 13.42
N LEU A 74 -21.34 -5.55 12.40
CA LEU A 74 -20.89 -4.98 11.12
C LEU A 74 -21.97 -4.08 10.48
N LYS A 75 -23.24 -4.46 10.55
CA LYS A 75 -24.37 -3.63 10.06
C LYS A 75 -24.44 -2.25 10.75
N ASN A 76 -24.10 -2.17 12.03
CA ASN A 76 -24.10 -0.91 12.78
C ASN A 76 -22.80 -0.14 12.53
N TYR A 77 -21.68 -0.84 12.38
CA TYR A 77 -20.40 -0.27 12.04
C TYR A 77 -20.45 0.40 10.65
N SER A 78 -21.00 -0.30 9.67
CA SER A 78 -21.23 0.24 8.33
C SER A 78 -22.11 1.47 8.35
N TYR A 79 -23.17 1.50 9.18
CA TYR A 79 -24.04 2.66 9.30
C TYR A 79 -23.29 3.93 9.77
N HIS A 80 -22.29 3.78 10.63
CA HIS A 80 -21.46 4.88 11.09
C HIS A 80 -20.35 5.26 10.09
N LYS A 81 -19.93 4.33 9.21
CA LYS A 81 -18.86 4.51 8.22
C LYS A 81 -19.33 4.50 6.75
N ASP A 82 -20.64 4.49 6.48
CA ASP A 82 -21.17 4.45 5.10
C ASP A 82 -20.91 5.73 4.28
N ALA A 83 -20.49 6.81 4.94
CA ALA A 83 -20.12 8.04 4.25
C ALA A 83 -18.59 8.14 4.11
N PRO A 84 -18.10 8.48 2.90
CA PRO A 84 -16.68 8.78 2.71
C PRO A 84 -16.21 9.83 3.72
N HIS A 85 -15.04 9.63 4.28
CA HIS A 85 -14.41 10.55 5.21
C HIS A 85 -13.07 11.07 4.66
N PHE A 86 -12.56 12.11 5.26
CA PHE A 86 -11.19 12.64 5.06
C PHE A 86 -10.68 13.19 6.39
N HIS A 87 -9.39 13.42 6.47
CA HIS A 87 -8.73 13.79 7.73
C HIS A 87 -7.62 14.82 7.53
N ASP A 88 -7.12 15.43 8.62
CA ASP A 88 -6.02 16.40 8.62
C ASP A 88 -4.63 15.77 8.89
N PHE A 89 -4.54 14.45 8.94
CA PHE A 89 -3.33 13.68 9.19
C PHE A 89 -3.01 12.75 8.01
N PHE A 90 -1.82 12.16 7.99
CA PHE A 90 -1.47 11.09 7.06
C PHE A 90 -1.89 9.75 7.64
N GLU A 91 -2.49 8.91 6.83
CA GLU A 91 -2.97 7.60 7.26
C GLU A 91 -2.39 6.48 6.41
N PHE A 92 -1.75 5.52 7.08
CA PHE A 92 -1.45 4.22 6.47
C PHE A 92 -2.56 3.24 6.79
N VAL A 93 -3.08 2.58 5.77
CA VAL A 93 -4.02 1.46 5.89
C VAL A 93 -3.29 0.19 5.50
N ILE A 94 -3.18 -0.77 6.40
CA ILE A 94 -2.37 -1.99 6.24
C ILE A 94 -3.25 -3.19 6.47
N VAL A 95 -3.41 -4.05 5.47
CA VAL A 95 -4.15 -5.30 5.63
C VAL A 95 -3.21 -6.36 6.19
N LEU A 96 -3.40 -6.75 7.45
CA LEU A 96 -2.59 -7.78 8.11
C LEU A 96 -3.08 -9.19 7.79
N GLU A 97 -4.41 -9.39 7.75
CA GLU A 97 -5.07 -10.67 7.45
C GLU A 97 -6.33 -10.42 6.63
N GLY A 98 -6.69 -11.36 5.73
CA GLY A 98 -7.90 -11.29 4.91
C GLY A 98 -7.84 -10.25 3.80
N SER A 99 -8.95 -9.55 3.58
CA SER A 99 -9.08 -8.51 2.57
C SER A 99 -10.14 -7.47 2.95
N ILE A 100 -9.98 -6.26 2.43
CA ILE A 100 -10.95 -5.17 2.51
C ILE A 100 -11.16 -4.55 1.14
N VAL A 101 -12.30 -3.91 0.93
CA VAL A 101 -12.54 -3.03 -0.21
C VAL A 101 -12.33 -1.60 0.24
N GLN A 102 -11.29 -0.96 -0.30
CA GLN A 102 -11.03 0.46 -0.09
C GLN A 102 -11.74 1.26 -1.17
N LYS A 103 -12.66 2.12 -0.79
CA LYS A 103 -13.35 3.03 -1.70
C LYS A 103 -12.69 4.41 -1.63
N ILE A 104 -12.01 4.81 -2.69
CA ILE A 104 -11.29 6.07 -2.80
C ILE A 104 -11.93 6.93 -3.88
N GLU A 105 -12.42 8.11 -3.52
CA GLU A 105 -13.12 9.05 -4.41
C GLU A 105 -14.18 8.33 -5.27
N GLY A 106 -14.95 7.44 -4.63
CA GLY A 106 -16.04 6.69 -5.25
C GLY A 106 -15.63 5.47 -6.07
N LYS A 107 -14.33 5.14 -6.18
CA LYS A 107 -13.84 3.94 -6.87
C LYS A 107 -13.41 2.88 -5.86
N GLU A 108 -13.72 1.63 -6.14
CA GLU A 108 -13.46 0.51 -5.25
C GLU A 108 -12.18 -0.23 -5.64
N TYR A 109 -11.36 -0.55 -4.66
CA TYR A 109 -10.10 -1.27 -4.81
C TYR A 109 -10.01 -2.38 -3.77
N LEU A 110 -9.70 -3.60 -4.20
CA LEU A 110 -9.49 -4.73 -3.31
C LEU A 110 -8.05 -4.70 -2.77
N TYR A 111 -7.94 -4.64 -1.44
CA TYR A 111 -6.67 -4.79 -0.72
C TYR A 111 -6.66 -6.13 0.00
N THR A 112 -5.59 -6.87 -0.17
CA THR A 112 -5.39 -8.21 0.43
C THR A 112 -4.26 -8.17 1.44
N ALA A 113 -4.13 -9.21 2.26
CA ALA A 113 -3.08 -9.33 3.27
C ALA A 113 -1.69 -9.00 2.71
N GLY A 114 -0.97 -8.11 3.40
CA GLY A 114 0.32 -7.57 3.01
C GLY A 114 0.25 -6.28 2.18
N SER A 115 -0.89 -5.91 1.60
CA SER A 115 -1.07 -4.63 0.91
C SER A 115 -1.18 -3.48 1.89
N CYS A 116 -0.73 -2.31 1.46
CA CYS A 116 -0.81 -1.08 2.24
C CYS A 116 -1.11 0.10 1.32
N CYS A 117 -1.80 1.12 1.82
CA CYS A 117 -1.83 2.43 1.17
C CYS A 117 -1.50 3.55 2.16
N LEU A 118 -0.94 4.64 1.64
CA LEU A 118 -0.76 5.89 2.38
C LEU A 118 -1.68 6.94 1.79
N ILE A 119 -2.62 7.40 2.58
CA ILE A 119 -3.65 8.38 2.23
C ILE A 119 -3.22 9.75 2.73
N ASN A 120 -3.33 10.76 1.87
CA ASN A 120 -3.07 12.14 2.28
C ASN A 120 -4.30 12.81 2.91
N ARG A 121 -4.08 14.02 3.45
CA ARG A 121 -5.04 14.75 4.28
C ARG A 121 -6.32 15.20 3.58
N SER A 122 -6.36 15.20 2.26
CA SER A 122 -7.49 15.76 1.49
C SER A 122 -8.27 14.72 0.71
N LEU A 123 -7.92 13.45 0.84
CA LEU A 123 -8.49 12.37 0.07
C LEU A 123 -9.72 11.78 0.77
N ARG A 124 -10.84 11.71 0.05
CA ARG A 124 -12.06 11.04 0.56
C ARG A 124 -11.97 9.54 0.34
N HIS A 125 -12.14 8.79 1.40
CA HIS A 125 -12.06 7.33 1.36
C HIS A 125 -13.01 6.68 2.35
N LEU A 126 -13.17 5.36 2.21
CA LEU A 126 -14.07 4.53 3.00
C LEU A 126 -13.64 3.07 2.88
N GLU A 127 -13.63 2.34 3.98
CA GLU A 127 -13.31 0.92 4.06
C GLU A 127 -14.59 0.08 4.18
N HIS A 128 -14.64 -1.00 3.38
CA HIS A 128 -15.67 -2.03 3.51
C HIS A 128 -15.04 -3.39 3.82
N TYR A 129 -15.55 -4.04 4.84
CA TYR A 129 -15.17 -5.40 5.20
C TYR A 129 -15.96 -6.40 4.35
N ASN A 130 -15.26 -7.13 3.50
CA ASN A 130 -15.83 -8.16 2.62
C ASN A 130 -15.39 -9.59 2.98
N SER A 131 -14.63 -9.72 4.05
CA SER A 131 -14.12 -11.00 4.57
C SER A 131 -13.72 -10.86 6.03
N LYS A 132 -13.47 -11.98 6.69
CA LYS A 132 -12.73 -12.00 7.94
C LYS A 132 -11.38 -11.33 7.72
N SER A 133 -11.09 -10.25 8.46
CA SER A 133 -9.91 -9.43 8.20
C SER A 133 -9.38 -8.76 9.45
N LYS A 134 -8.09 -8.44 9.41
CA LYS A 134 -7.40 -7.63 10.40
C LYS A 134 -6.68 -6.50 9.70
N VAL A 135 -7.01 -5.27 10.07
CA VAL A 135 -6.48 -4.05 9.45
C VAL A 135 -5.83 -3.18 10.50
N LEU A 136 -4.67 -2.67 10.19
CA LEU A 136 -3.95 -1.70 11.01
C LEU A 136 -3.96 -0.35 10.30
N TYR A 137 -4.37 0.66 11.03
CA TYR A 137 -4.28 2.07 10.61
C TYR A 137 -3.20 2.75 11.44
N ILE A 138 -2.34 3.53 10.78
CA ILE A 138 -1.34 4.36 11.46
C ILE A 138 -1.59 5.80 11.05
N GLY A 139 -2.09 6.60 11.99
CA GLY A 139 -2.28 8.04 11.81
C GLY A 139 -1.04 8.81 12.27
N LEU A 140 -0.54 9.71 11.42
CA LEU A 140 0.64 10.55 11.70
C LEU A 140 0.28 12.01 11.49
N SER A 141 0.43 12.83 12.54
CA SER A 141 0.23 14.28 12.38
C SER A 141 1.30 14.88 11.47
N PRO A 142 0.98 15.96 10.73
CA PRO A 142 1.93 16.63 9.86
C PRO A 142 3.23 17.03 10.58
N ASP A 143 3.12 17.60 11.78
CA ASP A 143 4.28 18.06 12.55
C ASP A 143 5.15 16.91 13.03
N PHE A 144 4.54 15.81 13.46
CA PHE A 144 5.27 14.63 13.92
C PHE A 144 6.08 13.99 12.78
N ILE A 145 5.47 13.78 11.62
CA ILE A 145 6.18 13.14 10.50
C ILE A 145 7.25 14.05 9.90
N ALA A 146 7.02 15.38 9.85
CA ALA A 146 8.04 16.35 9.46
C ALA A 146 9.24 16.31 10.40
N GLY A 147 8.99 16.33 11.74
CA GLY A 147 10.05 16.24 12.75
C GLY A 147 10.80 14.89 12.71
N LEU A 148 10.12 13.79 12.39
CA LEU A 148 10.75 12.49 12.20
C LEU A 148 11.73 12.50 11.02
N PHE A 149 11.33 13.10 9.90
CA PHE A 149 12.20 13.23 8.71
C PHE A 149 13.39 14.18 8.96
N ASP A 150 13.18 15.31 9.59
CA ASP A 150 14.25 16.25 9.94
C ASP A 150 15.27 15.60 10.88
N SER A 151 14.82 14.87 11.89
CA SER A 151 15.68 14.11 12.80
C SER A 151 16.49 13.04 12.09
N ALA A 152 15.87 12.35 11.12
CA ALA A 152 16.51 11.32 10.34
C ALA A 152 17.59 11.90 9.39
N GLN A 153 17.32 13.06 8.76
CA GLN A 153 18.27 13.75 7.88
C GLN A 153 19.50 14.27 8.62
N ASN A 154 19.33 14.73 9.86
CA ASN A 154 20.40 15.25 10.69
C ASN A 154 21.21 14.17 11.42
N SER A 155 20.91 12.90 11.18
CA SER A 155 21.62 11.77 11.79
C SER A 155 22.90 11.45 11.05
N PHE A 156 24.01 11.24 11.78
CA PHE A 156 25.32 10.79 11.22
C PHE A 156 25.25 9.45 10.49
N PHE A 157 24.22 8.66 10.72
CA PHE A 157 24.04 7.31 10.19
C PHE A 157 23.07 7.24 9.02
N THR A 158 22.51 8.35 8.59
CA THR A 158 21.53 8.37 7.51
C THR A 158 22.13 8.92 6.22
N ASN A 159 21.94 8.19 5.13
CA ASN A 159 22.29 8.66 3.80
C ASN A 159 21.16 9.57 3.30
N GLU A 160 21.34 10.88 3.31
CA GLU A 160 20.36 11.86 2.85
C GLU A 160 19.76 11.52 1.48
N LYS A 161 20.57 10.99 0.56
CA LYS A 161 20.11 10.62 -0.79
C LYS A 161 19.07 9.49 -0.76
N GLU A 162 19.20 8.54 0.15
CA GLU A 162 18.25 7.42 0.26
C GLU A 162 16.91 7.88 0.84
N ILE A 163 16.92 8.73 1.84
CA ILE A 163 15.68 9.26 2.45
C ILE A 163 14.97 10.19 1.46
N CYS A 164 15.67 11.18 0.90
CA CYS A 164 15.10 12.15 -0.02
C CYS A 164 14.65 11.55 -1.36
N SER A 165 15.12 10.36 -1.73
CA SER A 165 14.71 9.66 -2.95
C SER A 165 13.48 8.77 -2.76
N SER A 166 13.05 8.50 -1.52
CA SER A 166 11.91 7.62 -1.29
C SER A 166 10.59 8.25 -1.77
N ALA A 167 9.74 7.42 -2.38
CA ALA A 167 8.41 7.84 -2.83
C ALA A 167 7.56 8.37 -1.67
N VAL A 168 7.70 7.75 -0.49
CA VAL A 168 6.98 8.14 0.74
C VAL A 168 7.40 9.54 1.19
N TYR A 169 8.70 9.79 1.29
CA TYR A 169 9.23 11.11 1.67
C TYR A 169 8.72 12.20 0.72
N ASN A 170 8.89 11.99 -0.58
CA ASN A 170 8.47 12.96 -1.59
C ASN A 170 6.96 13.21 -1.56
N PHE A 171 6.15 12.17 -1.34
CA PHE A 171 4.70 12.27 -1.24
C PHE A 171 4.28 13.14 -0.03
N ILE A 172 4.81 12.85 1.14
CA ILE A 172 4.50 13.58 2.37
C ILE A 172 4.99 15.03 2.27
N MET A 173 6.21 15.25 1.81
CA MET A 173 6.77 16.59 1.68
C MET A 173 6.06 17.44 0.61
N ASP A 174 5.56 16.83 -0.47
CA ASP A 174 4.73 17.54 -1.46
C ASP A 174 3.39 17.97 -0.85
N ASP A 175 2.73 17.12 -0.06
CA ASP A 175 1.48 17.46 0.62
C ASP A 175 1.68 18.54 1.70
N LEU A 176 2.76 18.47 2.46
CA LEU A 176 3.10 19.49 3.48
C LEU A 176 3.31 20.88 2.85
N LYS A 177 3.90 20.94 1.65
CA LYS A 177 4.14 22.19 0.91
C LYS A 177 2.90 22.68 0.15
N ASN A 178 2.08 21.77 -0.34
CA ASN A 178 0.98 22.02 -1.27
C ASN A 178 -0.28 21.30 -0.78
N SER A 179 -0.83 21.73 0.35
CA SER A 179 -2.06 21.15 0.91
C SER A 179 -3.24 21.25 -0.06
N GLY A 180 -4.07 20.22 -0.07
CA GLY A 180 -5.29 20.17 -0.88
C GLY A 180 -5.20 19.35 -2.17
N LYS A 181 -4.04 18.83 -2.53
CA LYS A 181 -3.92 17.82 -3.60
C LYS A 181 -4.49 16.49 -3.11
N ARG A 182 -5.36 15.88 -3.89
CA ARG A 182 -5.91 14.55 -3.60
C ARG A 182 -5.02 13.48 -4.21
N ALA A 183 -4.32 12.73 -3.36
CA ALA A 183 -3.39 11.70 -3.79
C ALA A 183 -3.23 10.60 -2.73
N TYR A 184 -2.78 9.42 -3.16
CA TYR A 184 -2.37 8.34 -2.27
C TYR A 184 -1.22 7.54 -2.88
N LEU A 185 -0.44 6.90 -2.02
CA LEU A 185 0.53 5.88 -2.42
C LEU A 185 -0.07 4.51 -2.21
N ASP A 186 0.09 3.65 -3.19
CA ASP A 186 -0.35 2.27 -3.17
C ASP A 186 0.88 1.36 -3.10
N PHE A 187 0.92 0.47 -2.12
CA PHE A 187 2.02 -0.45 -1.87
C PHE A 187 1.54 -1.88 -2.00
N ILE A 188 2.00 -2.56 -3.05
CA ILE A 188 1.67 -3.94 -3.31
C ILE A 188 2.90 -4.80 -3.12
N PRO A 189 2.79 -5.90 -2.35
CA PRO A 189 3.90 -6.81 -2.17
C PRO A 189 4.41 -7.35 -3.50
N THR A 190 5.73 -7.27 -3.74
CA THR A 190 6.38 -7.77 -4.98
C THR A 190 6.33 -9.29 -5.11
N TYR A 191 6.24 -9.99 -4.00
CA TYR A 191 6.05 -11.43 -3.94
C TYR A 191 4.90 -11.72 -2.98
N ARG A 192 3.98 -12.61 -3.38
CA ARG A 192 2.96 -13.20 -2.49
C ARG A 192 3.63 -14.08 -1.42
N ASN A 193 4.70 -13.58 -0.82
CA ASN A 193 5.50 -14.33 0.12
C ASN A 193 5.04 -14.01 1.54
N TYR A 194 4.68 -15.03 2.29
CA TYR A 194 4.41 -14.99 3.72
C TYR A 194 5.42 -14.17 4.55
N GLN A 195 6.65 -14.01 4.05
CA GLN A 195 7.70 -13.24 4.73
C GLN A 195 7.42 -11.73 4.80
N ASN A 196 6.79 -11.13 3.79
CA ASN A 196 6.49 -9.68 3.82
C ASN A 196 5.30 -9.37 4.73
N ALA A 197 4.24 -10.18 4.65
CA ALA A 197 3.11 -10.09 5.58
C ALA A 197 3.56 -10.34 7.02
N SER A 198 4.46 -11.30 7.25
CA SER A 198 5.05 -11.59 8.56
C SER A 198 5.89 -10.43 9.11
N ARG A 199 6.63 -9.71 8.26
CA ARG A 199 7.42 -8.54 8.66
C ARG A 199 6.55 -7.37 9.09
N LEU A 200 5.55 -7.01 8.28
CA LEU A 200 4.59 -5.96 8.65
C LEU A 200 3.85 -6.33 9.93
N HIS A 201 3.44 -7.59 10.06
CA HIS A 201 2.79 -8.09 11.27
C HIS A 201 3.69 -7.94 12.49
N SER A 202 4.96 -8.30 12.40
CA SER A 202 5.92 -8.16 13.52
C SER A 202 6.16 -6.70 13.89
N LEU A 203 6.24 -5.78 12.92
CA LEU A 203 6.37 -4.36 13.19
C LEU A 203 5.11 -3.78 13.83
N ALA A 204 3.93 -4.16 13.34
CA ALA A 204 2.65 -3.78 13.91
C ALA A 204 2.53 -4.25 15.37
N GLU A 205 2.84 -5.51 15.62
CA GLU A 205 2.83 -6.10 16.97
C GLU A 205 3.78 -5.36 17.91
N ALA A 206 5.01 -5.06 17.46
CA ALA A 206 5.99 -4.32 18.25
C ALA A 206 5.52 -2.89 18.57
N MET A 207 4.85 -2.21 17.63
CA MET A 207 4.26 -0.88 17.86
C MET A 207 3.14 -0.98 18.90
N ILE A 208 2.20 -1.89 18.73
CA ILE A 208 1.07 -2.09 19.65
C ILE A 208 1.58 -2.42 21.06
N GLN A 209 2.51 -3.35 21.20
CA GLN A 209 3.10 -3.71 22.50
C GLN A 209 3.80 -2.52 23.16
N THR A 210 4.52 -1.70 22.39
CA THR A 210 5.22 -0.53 22.91
C THR A 210 4.24 0.54 23.42
N LEU A 211 3.07 0.67 22.80
CA LEU A 211 2.03 1.60 23.22
C LEU A 211 1.24 1.10 24.43
N LEU A 212 0.96 -0.20 24.50
CA LEU A 212 0.25 -0.80 25.64
C LEU A 212 1.11 -0.82 26.90
N TYR A 213 2.42 -1.02 26.75
CA TYR A 213 3.36 -1.13 27.87
C TYR A 213 4.54 -0.17 27.65
N PRO A 214 4.32 1.17 27.76
CA PRO A 214 5.35 2.14 27.48
C PRO A 214 6.44 2.09 28.57
N GLU A 215 7.65 1.82 28.13
CA GLU A 215 8.86 1.87 28.96
C GLU A 215 9.62 3.19 28.72
N PHE A 216 10.63 3.45 29.55
CA PHE A 216 11.54 4.56 29.29
C PHE A 216 12.15 4.46 27.87
N GLY A 217 12.00 5.51 27.08
CA GLY A 217 12.43 5.49 25.67
C GLY A 217 11.40 4.94 24.69
N ALA A 218 10.17 4.62 25.10
CA ALA A 218 9.10 4.11 24.22
C ALA A 218 8.86 5.01 23.01
N PHE A 219 8.94 6.32 23.15
CA PHE A 219 8.85 7.29 22.06
C PHE A 219 9.91 7.01 20.96
N TYR A 220 11.18 6.89 21.35
CA TYR A 220 12.26 6.61 20.39
C TYR A 220 12.14 5.22 19.77
N LYS A 221 11.64 4.25 20.53
CA LYS A 221 11.35 2.90 20.01
C LYS A 221 10.27 2.94 18.93
N ILE A 222 9.20 3.70 19.13
CA ILE A 222 8.17 3.91 18.10
C ILE A 222 8.73 4.64 16.88
N CYS A 223 9.52 5.69 17.06
CA CYS A 223 10.20 6.37 15.94
C CYS A 223 11.06 5.39 15.14
N GLY A 224 11.83 4.53 15.81
CA GLY A 224 12.63 3.49 15.16
C GLY A 224 11.80 2.44 14.41
N LEU A 225 10.67 2.01 15.00
CA LEU A 225 9.73 1.08 14.35
C LEU A 225 9.07 1.71 13.12
N LEU A 226 8.67 2.98 13.20
CA LEU A 226 8.14 3.74 12.06
C LEU A 226 9.18 3.91 10.96
N CYS A 227 10.42 4.26 11.28
CA CYS A 227 11.51 4.32 10.30
C CYS A 227 11.72 2.96 9.62
N SER A 228 11.68 1.87 10.37
CA SER A 228 11.80 0.51 9.82
C SER A 228 10.61 0.16 8.92
N PHE A 229 9.40 0.57 9.30
CA PHE A 229 8.19 0.41 8.49
C PHE A 229 8.27 1.19 7.17
N LEU A 230 8.63 2.48 7.22
CA LEU A 230 8.78 3.33 6.03
C LEU A 230 9.89 2.82 5.11
N SER A 231 11.00 2.35 5.67
CA SER A 231 12.09 1.73 4.92
C SER A 231 11.64 0.45 4.20
N ASN A 232 10.85 -0.41 4.84
CA ASN A 232 10.28 -1.59 4.21
C ASN A 232 9.37 -1.23 3.04
N LEU A 233 8.46 -0.26 3.20
CA LEU A 233 7.56 0.18 2.13
C LEU A 233 8.31 0.84 0.96
N SER A 234 9.41 1.52 1.25
CA SER A 234 10.25 2.18 0.23
C SER A 234 11.16 1.22 -0.53
N SER A 235 11.30 -0.03 -0.08
CA SER A 235 12.17 -1.01 -0.71
C SER A 235 11.51 -1.69 -1.91
N PRO A 236 12.06 -1.54 -3.14
CA PRO A 236 11.53 -2.24 -4.33
C PRO A 236 11.61 -3.77 -4.25
N GLN A 237 12.42 -4.28 -3.32
CA GLN A 237 12.50 -5.72 -3.05
C GLN A 237 11.22 -6.25 -2.42
N TYR A 238 10.53 -5.43 -1.62
CA TYR A 238 9.37 -5.85 -0.86
C TYR A 238 8.06 -5.32 -1.43
N TYR A 239 8.06 -4.10 -1.97
CA TYR A 239 6.87 -3.42 -2.42
C TYR A 239 7.02 -2.74 -3.78
N HIS A 240 5.97 -2.85 -4.58
CA HIS A 240 5.69 -1.91 -5.66
C HIS A 240 4.96 -0.71 -5.08
N CYS A 241 5.58 0.47 -5.18
CA CYS A 241 4.98 1.73 -4.77
C CYS A 241 4.47 2.49 -6.00
N THR A 242 3.19 2.82 -6.02
CA THR A 242 2.56 3.61 -7.08
C THR A 242 1.98 4.90 -6.49
N ASN A 243 2.39 6.06 -7.02
CA ASN A 243 1.83 7.36 -6.63
C ASN A 243 0.62 7.69 -7.52
N ILE A 244 -0.56 7.77 -6.93
CA ILE A 244 -1.82 8.02 -7.61
C ILE A 244 -2.32 9.41 -7.23
N ARG A 245 -2.38 10.31 -8.24
CA ARG A 245 -2.90 11.67 -8.11
C ARG A 245 -4.27 11.76 -8.75
N LEU A 246 -5.27 12.21 -8.01
CA LEU A 246 -6.67 12.21 -8.44
C LEU A 246 -7.09 13.49 -9.15
N ASP A 247 -6.27 14.51 -9.11
CA ASP A 247 -6.40 15.70 -9.96
C ASP A 247 -5.92 15.45 -11.39
N THR A 248 -5.38 14.26 -11.65
CA THR A 248 -5.00 13.80 -12.98
C THR A 248 -6.17 13.08 -13.64
N ASN A 249 -6.29 13.30 -14.95
CA ASN A 249 -7.22 12.67 -15.86
C ASN A 249 -7.45 11.18 -15.54
N SER A 250 -8.69 10.71 -15.55
CA SER A 250 -9.08 9.31 -15.33
C SER A 250 -8.31 8.30 -16.19
N ASP A 251 -7.86 8.75 -17.37
CA ASP A 251 -7.01 7.98 -18.28
C ASP A 251 -5.65 7.64 -17.66
N PHE A 252 -5.03 8.58 -16.93
CA PHE A 252 -3.72 8.33 -16.28
C PHE A 252 -3.84 7.32 -15.14
N LEU A 253 -4.93 7.36 -14.39
CA LEU A 253 -5.21 6.36 -13.35
C LEU A 253 -5.38 4.97 -13.96
N LEU A 254 -6.10 4.88 -15.07
CA LEU A 254 -6.27 3.61 -15.78
C LEU A 254 -4.93 3.13 -16.34
N PHE A 255 -4.12 4.03 -16.91
CA PHE A 255 -2.77 3.71 -17.35
C PHE A 255 -1.90 3.15 -16.22
N SER A 256 -1.89 3.80 -15.05
CA SER A 256 -1.14 3.32 -13.88
C SER A 256 -1.59 1.94 -13.41
N ARG A 257 -2.90 1.65 -13.45
CA ARG A 257 -3.43 0.31 -13.15
C ARG A 257 -2.99 -0.75 -14.15
N ILE A 258 -2.98 -0.42 -15.45
CA ILE A 258 -2.47 -1.31 -16.51
C ILE A 258 -0.98 -1.59 -16.28
N THR A 259 -0.19 -0.56 -16.02
CA THR A 259 1.25 -0.67 -15.72
C THR A 259 1.50 -1.64 -14.58
N ARG A 260 0.79 -1.47 -13.47
CA ARG A 260 0.87 -2.33 -12.31
C ARG A 260 0.55 -3.81 -12.63
N LEU A 261 -0.50 -4.07 -13.38
CA LEU A 261 -0.85 -5.44 -13.77
C LEU A 261 0.24 -6.09 -14.64
N PHE A 262 0.91 -5.31 -15.47
CA PHE A 262 2.06 -5.81 -16.24
C PHE A 262 3.29 -6.05 -15.35
N GLU A 263 3.55 -5.23 -14.38
CA GLU A 263 4.62 -5.45 -13.39
C GLU A 263 4.39 -6.75 -12.62
N GLU A 264 3.20 -6.93 -12.04
CA GLU A 264 2.82 -8.12 -11.27
C GLU A 264 2.85 -9.41 -12.11
N SER A 265 2.41 -9.34 -13.37
CA SER A 265 2.38 -10.47 -14.29
C SER A 265 3.68 -10.68 -15.07
N ASN A 266 4.72 -9.86 -14.82
CA ASN A 266 5.92 -9.77 -15.66
C ASN A 266 5.56 -9.58 -17.14
N GLY A 267 4.59 -8.73 -17.42
CA GLY A 267 4.12 -8.42 -18.76
C GLY A 267 3.31 -9.52 -19.45
N ARG A 268 2.83 -10.52 -18.70
CA ARG A 268 2.18 -11.73 -19.25
C ARG A 268 0.67 -11.79 -19.07
N MET A 269 0.07 -10.76 -18.51
CA MET A 269 -1.39 -10.64 -18.48
C MET A 269 -1.92 -10.43 -19.90
N THR A 270 -2.86 -11.26 -20.31
CA THR A 270 -3.48 -11.17 -21.64
C THR A 270 -4.48 -10.00 -21.70
N ARG A 271 -4.81 -9.57 -22.91
CA ARG A 271 -5.85 -8.55 -23.14
C ARG A 271 -7.18 -8.95 -22.47
N THR A 272 -7.61 -10.19 -22.65
CA THR A 272 -8.88 -10.69 -22.10
C THR A 272 -8.87 -10.70 -20.56
N GLU A 273 -7.76 -11.10 -19.93
CA GLU A 273 -7.61 -11.05 -18.48
C GLU A 273 -7.67 -9.59 -17.97
N MET A 274 -7.03 -8.65 -18.70
CA MET A 274 -7.11 -7.22 -18.36
C MET A 274 -8.52 -6.65 -18.51
N GLU A 275 -9.23 -7.01 -19.59
CA GLU A 275 -10.63 -6.61 -19.81
C GLU A 275 -11.51 -7.04 -18.63
N GLN A 276 -11.36 -8.27 -18.18
CA GLN A 276 -12.10 -8.82 -17.04
C GLN A 276 -11.72 -8.15 -15.72
N PHE A 277 -10.43 -7.92 -15.49
CA PHE A 277 -9.93 -7.36 -14.23
C PHE A 277 -10.22 -5.87 -14.10
N LEU A 278 -10.06 -5.11 -15.18
CA LEU A 278 -10.22 -3.66 -15.17
C LEU A 278 -11.63 -3.19 -15.53
N ASN A 279 -12.46 -4.08 -16.06
CA ASN A 279 -13.83 -3.79 -16.52
C ASN A 279 -13.89 -2.71 -17.63
N TYR A 280 -12.93 -2.77 -18.56
CA TYR A 280 -12.84 -1.90 -19.75
C TYR A 280 -12.59 -2.76 -20.99
N SER A 281 -13.03 -2.27 -22.18
CA SER A 281 -12.72 -2.96 -23.43
C SER A 281 -11.22 -2.87 -23.76
N GLY A 282 -10.66 -3.93 -24.37
CA GLY A 282 -9.24 -3.98 -24.72
C GLY A 282 -8.82 -2.90 -25.71
N ASP A 283 -9.74 -2.43 -26.56
CA ASP A 283 -9.46 -1.29 -27.46
C ASP A 283 -9.28 0.01 -26.68
N TYR A 284 -10.08 0.21 -25.63
CA TYR A 284 -9.92 1.35 -24.76
C TYR A 284 -8.61 1.26 -23.95
N LEU A 285 -8.28 0.08 -23.40
CA LEU A 285 -7.01 -0.16 -22.71
C LEU A 285 -5.81 0.09 -23.63
N ASN A 286 -5.88 -0.40 -24.87
CA ASN A 286 -4.84 -0.17 -25.88
C ASN A 286 -4.69 1.33 -26.21
N ARG A 287 -5.80 2.06 -26.36
CA ARG A 287 -5.78 3.52 -26.58
C ARG A 287 -5.12 4.27 -25.43
N ILE A 288 -5.41 3.87 -24.20
CA ILE A 288 -4.80 4.46 -22.99
C ILE A 288 -3.30 4.22 -22.96
N VAL A 289 -2.85 3.00 -23.19
CA VAL A 289 -1.41 2.68 -23.21
C VAL A 289 -0.71 3.46 -24.33
N ASN A 290 -1.28 3.46 -25.54
CA ASN A 290 -0.70 4.18 -26.65
C ASN A 290 -0.59 5.69 -26.38
N LYS A 291 -1.60 6.29 -25.74
CA LYS A 291 -1.60 7.71 -25.35
C LYS A 291 -0.39 8.10 -24.49
N TYR A 292 0.03 7.23 -23.57
CA TYR A 292 1.10 7.53 -22.60
C TYR A 292 2.47 6.97 -22.97
N THR A 293 2.53 5.95 -23.83
CA THR A 293 3.79 5.26 -24.16
C THR A 293 4.14 5.26 -25.64
N GLY A 294 3.18 5.55 -26.49
CA GLY A 294 3.31 5.37 -27.95
C GLY A 294 3.28 3.91 -28.41
N LEU A 295 3.18 2.94 -27.48
CA LEU A 295 3.18 1.51 -27.75
C LEU A 295 1.76 0.94 -27.77
N CYS A 296 1.58 -0.19 -28.43
CA CYS A 296 0.37 -0.98 -28.25
C CYS A 296 0.41 -1.72 -26.88
N LEU A 297 -0.76 -2.18 -26.42
CA LEU A 297 -0.89 -2.88 -25.13
C LEU A 297 0.04 -4.10 -25.03
N PHE A 298 0.16 -4.87 -26.09
CA PHE A 298 1.01 -6.04 -26.16
C PHE A 298 2.50 -5.67 -26.07
N ASP A 299 2.96 -4.70 -26.86
CA ASP A 299 4.36 -4.26 -26.89
C ASP A 299 4.76 -3.66 -25.55
N TYR A 300 3.86 -2.90 -24.93
CA TYR A 300 4.08 -2.35 -23.59
C TYR A 300 4.26 -3.46 -22.55
N GLY A 301 3.40 -4.48 -22.53
CA GLY A 301 3.57 -5.66 -21.69
C GLY A 301 4.89 -6.39 -21.96
N MET A 302 5.28 -6.50 -23.22
CA MET A 302 6.53 -7.13 -23.62
C MET A 302 7.76 -6.41 -23.06
N THR A 303 7.70 -5.08 -22.80
CA THR A 303 8.81 -4.36 -22.17
C THR A 303 9.12 -4.88 -20.76
N PHE A 304 8.09 -5.18 -19.96
CA PHE A 304 8.24 -5.77 -18.62
C PHE A 304 8.75 -7.20 -18.69
N CYS A 305 8.24 -7.98 -19.65
CA CYS A 305 8.68 -9.35 -19.83
C CYS A 305 10.16 -9.44 -20.18
N LEU A 306 10.62 -8.64 -21.13
CA LEU A 306 12.02 -8.62 -21.53
C LEU A 306 12.94 -8.06 -20.42
N LYS A 307 12.47 -7.10 -19.63
CA LYS A 307 13.17 -6.63 -18.42
C LYS A 307 13.37 -7.77 -17.42
N LYS A 308 12.31 -8.56 -17.18
CA LYS A 308 12.41 -9.74 -16.29
C LYS A 308 13.35 -10.81 -16.84
N VAL A 309 13.34 -11.03 -18.17
CA VAL A 309 14.35 -11.92 -18.83
C VAL A 309 15.76 -11.44 -18.54
N ALA A 310 16.06 -10.16 -18.79
CA ALA A 310 17.40 -9.59 -18.57
C ALA A 310 17.83 -9.76 -17.11
N GLN A 311 16.95 -9.48 -16.16
CA GLN A 311 17.20 -9.70 -14.73
C GLN A 311 17.54 -11.17 -14.42
N CYS A 312 16.77 -12.12 -14.93
CA CYS A 312 17.04 -13.54 -14.70
C CYS A 312 18.36 -14.01 -15.35
N LEU A 313 18.74 -13.40 -16.48
CA LEU A 313 20.01 -13.71 -17.14
C LEU A 313 21.22 -13.29 -16.32
N THR A 314 21.11 -12.21 -15.53
CA THR A 314 22.22 -11.66 -14.72
C THR A 314 22.22 -12.19 -13.28
N GLU A 315 21.05 -12.49 -12.72
CA GLU A 315 20.91 -12.84 -11.32
C GLU A 315 20.82 -14.36 -11.07
N THR A 316 20.65 -15.19 -12.11
CA THR A 316 20.48 -16.64 -11.96
C THR A 316 21.26 -17.46 -12.98
N ASP A 317 21.59 -18.71 -12.62
CA ASP A 317 22.18 -19.71 -13.52
C ASP A 317 21.17 -20.46 -14.38
N GLU A 318 19.91 -20.04 -14.35
CA GLU A 318 18.81 -20.68 -15.10
C GLU A 318 19.09 -20.66 -16.61
N SER A 319 18.89 -21.77 -17.31
CA SER A 319 19.15 -21.78 -18.75
C SER A 319 18.23 -20.79 -19.49
N VAL A 320 18.73 -20.21 -20.58
CA VAL A 320 17.91 -19.29 -21.43
C VAL A 320 16.59 -19.92 -21.86
N SER A 321 16.59 -21.23 -22.11
CA SER A 321 15.40 -21.98 -22.48
C SER A 321 14.41 -22.13 -21.31
N ALA A 322 14.92 -22.33 -20.09
CA ALA A 322 14.10 -22.40 -18.89
C ALA A 322 13.45 -21.05 -18.57
N ILE A 323 14.23 -19.96 -18.64
CA ILE A 323 13.72 -18.58 -18.48
C ILE A 323 12.60 -18.29 -19.49
N ALA A 324 12.84 -18.60 -20.78
CA ALA A 324 11.84 -18.40 -21.83
C ALA A 324 10.57 -19.21 -21.57
N ALA A 325 10.68 -20.49 -21.16
CA ALA A 325 9.54 -21.34 -20.83
C ALA A 325 8.76 -20.82 -19.61
N ARG A 326 9.46 -20.44 -18.54
CA ARG A 326 8.84 -19.88 -17.33
C ARG A 326 8.09 -18.58 -17.62
N LEU A 327 8.63 -17.75 -18.49
CA LEU A 327 7.96 -16.53 -18.94
C LEU A 327 7.02 -16.76 -20.13
N LYS A 328 6.58 -18.01 -20.35
CA LYS A 328 5.53 -18.41 -21.32
C LYS A 328 5.82 -17.99 -22.77
N PHE A 329 7.08 -17.97 -23.20
CA PHE A 329 7.41 -17.83 -24.61
C PHE A 329 7.21 -19.19 -25.32
N THR A 330 6.25 -19.24 -26.22
CA THR A 330 5.94 -20.44 -27.01
C THR A 330 6.84 -20.60 -28.24
N ASN A 331 7.35 -19.47 -28.77
CA ASN A 331 8.21 -19.46 -29.96
C ASN A 331 9.58 -18.89 -29.58
N ARG A 332 10.59 -19.79 -29.62
CA ARG A 332 11.97 -19.46 -29.26
C ARG A 332 12.62 -18.47 -30.23
N THR A 333 12.39 -18.59 -31.53
CA THR A 333 12.93 -17.69 -32.55
C THR A 333 12.40 -16.28 -32.34
N HIS A 334 11.09 -16.14 -32.10
CA HIS A 334 10.47 -14.86 -31.81
C HIS A 334 11.01 -14.23 -30.53
N PHE A 335 11.17 -15.04 -29.46
CA PHE A 335 11.80 -14.57 -28.20
C PHE A 335 13.20 -13.99 -28.43
N TYR A 336 14.06 -14.70 -29.16
CA TYR A 336 15.43 -14.23 -29.46
C TYR A 336 15.43 -12.94 -30.28
N ALA A 337 14.51 -12.82 -31.25
CA ALA A 337 14.36 -11.62 -32.07
C ALA A 337 13.94 -10.41 -31.23
N LEU A 338 12.91 -10.54 -30.39
CA LEU A 338 12.44 -9.48 -29.49
C LEU A 338 13.53 -9.03 -28.50
N PHE A 339 14.24 -10.00 -27.92
CA PHE A 339 15.31 -9.65 -26.97
C PHE A 339 16.47 -8.92 -27.65
N LYS A 340 16.89 -9.41 -28.83
CA LYS A 340 17.94 -8.76 -29.62
C LYS A 340 17.54 -7.37 -30.12
N GLU A 341 16.29 -7.19 -30.52
CA GLU A 341 15.75 -5.88 -30.90
C GLU A 341 15.86 -4.88 -29.74
N LYS A 342 15.51 -5.31 -28.53
CA LYS A 342 15.51 -4.43 -27.36
C LYS A 342 16.89 -4.15 -26.78
N TYR A 343 17.78 -5.16 -26.73
CA TYR A 343 19.08 -5.06 -26.05
C TYR A 343 20.30 -5.06 -27.02
N GLY A 344 20.07 -5.17 -28.30
CA GLY A 344 21.12 -5.17 -29.33
C GLY A 344 21.88 -6.50 -29.46
N VAL A 345 21.79 -7.38 -28.47
CA VAL A 345 22.50 -8.66 -28.38
C VAL A 345 21.55 -9.81 -28.07
N THR A 346 21.98 -11.04 -28.31
CA THR A 346 21.19 -12.22 -27.95
C THR A 346 21.18 -12.46 -26.43
N PRO A 347 20.18 -13.20 -25.88
CA PRO A 347 20.16 -13.54 -24.45
C PRO A 347 21.43 -14.23 -23.95
N LYS A 348 22.06 -15.06 -24.80
CA LYS A 348 23.33 -15.74 -24.46
C LYS A 348 24.52 -14.78 -24.39
N GLU A 349 24.58 -13.85 -25.33
CA GLU A 349 25.62 -12.80 -25.34
C GLU A 349 25.43 -11.86 -24.15
N TYR A 350 24.20 -11.44 -23.88
CA TYR A 350 23.84 -10.58 -22.75
C TYR A 350 24.34 -11.18 -21.42
N ARG A 351 24.10 -12.49 -21.17
CA ARG A 351 24.59 -13.19 -19.97
C ARG A 351 26.11 -13.23 -19.85
N LYS A 352 26.83 -13.24 -20.97
CA LYS A 352 28.30 -13.27 -20.95
C LYS A 352 28.92 -11.89 -20.70
N MET A 353 28.16 -10.84 -20.93
CA MET A 353 28.59 -9.44 -20.79
C MET A 353 28.40 -8.92 -19.36
N HIS A 354 27.49 -9.57 -18.64
CA HIS A 354 27.12 -9.24 -17.27
C HIS A 354 27.31 -10.43 -16.33
#